data_a2e92c168748850fc7c22306b0241f6f
#
_entry.id   a2e92c168748850fc7c22306b0241f6f
#
_cell.length_a   1.000
_cell.length_b   1.000
_cell.length_c   1.000
_cell.angle_alpha   90.00
_cell.angle_beta   90.00
_cell.angle_gamma   90.00
#
_symmetry.space_group_name_H-M   'P 1'
#
loop_
_entity.id
_entity.type
_entity.pdbx_description
1 polymer ?
#
loop_
_entity_poly.entity_id
_entity_poly.type
_entity_poly.pdbx_seq_one_letter_code
_entity_poly.pdbx_strand_id
1 'polypeptide(L)'
;MINKSLADSCRSNYALANPFPHIVIDDFIPEDLALQCYNQMSQHQEWMFDSMMGYPEDERDSQVNKWWTPFDTDSKNRIESDMPAVWKCLQYFNSRPFLLFLENLTGIKDLIADVDFEGGGIHKIKNGGRLELHSDYNKHPNKDIWRRINLLLYLTPNWNYNGHLDLYEKEPLVKVKS
;
A
#
# COMPACT_ATOMS: atom_id res chain seq x y z
N MET A 1 -9.61 -12.37 12.11
CA MET A 1 -8.92 -13.31 11.18
C MET A 1 -9.60 -13.25 9.82
N ILE A 2 -8.85 -13.02 8.78
CA ILE A 2 -9.35 -13.06 7.40
C ILE A 2 -9.80 -14.46 7.11
N ASN A 3 -11.01 -14.60 6.64
CA ASN A 3 -11.58 -15.88 6.28
C ASN A 3 -12.20 -15.80 4.88
N LYS A 4 -12.50 -16.95 4.31
CA LYS A 4 -13.14 -17.05 2.99
C LYS A 4 -14.48 -16.30 2.95
N SER A 5 -15.22 -16.29 4.06
CA SER A 5 -16.51 -15.60 4.17
C SER A 5 -16.41 -14.09 3.91
N LEU A 6 -15.36 -13.42 4.42
CA LEU A 6 -15.13 -12.01 4.16
C LEU A 6 -14.80 -11.75 2.67
N ALA A 7 -13.95 -12.58 2.07
CA ALA A 7 -13.65 -12.47 0.65
C ALA A 7 -14.90 -12.65 -0.22
N ASP A 8 -15.71 -13.66 0.09
CA ASP A 8 -16.94 -13.96 -0.67
C ASP A 8 -17.97 -12.81 -0.54
N SER A 9 -18.13 -12.22 0.66
CA SER A 9 -19.05 -11.10 0.88
C SER A 9 -18.61 -9.80 0.19
N CYS A 10 -17.31 -9.59 0.04
CA CYS A 10 -16.73 -8.39 -0.57
C CYS A 10 -16.54 -8.49 -2.09
N ARG A 11 -16.58 -9.70 -2.67
CA ARG A 11 -16.20 -9.95 -4.05
C ARG A 11 -17.00 -9.16 -5.08
N SER A 12 -18.32 -9.09 -4.93
CA SER A 12 -19.17 -8.35 -5.86
C SER A 12 -18.89 -6.84 -5.80
N ASN A 13 -18.72 -6.30 -4.60
CA ASN A 13 -18.39 -4.88 -4.40
C ASN A 13 -17.02 -4.55 -5.01
N TYR A 14 -16.04 -5.43 -4.84
CA TYR A 14 -14.75 -5.29 -5.50
C TYR A 14 -14.86 -5.27 -7.01
N ALA A 15 -15.50 -6.29 -7.57
CA ALA A 15 -15.54 -6.51 -9.03
C ALA A 15 -16.32 -5.44 -9.79
N LEU A 16 -17.37 -4.88 -9.17
CA LEU A 16 -18.26 -3.89 -9.77
C LEU A 16 -17.89 -2.44 -9.43
N ALA A 17 -16.81 -2.24 -8.69
CA ALA A 17 -16.37 -0.89 -8.31
C ALA A 17 -15.89 -0.10 -9.52
N ASN A 18 -16.21 1.19 -9.55
CA ASN A 18 -15.84 2.13 -10.59
C ASN A 18 -14.77 3.10 -10.04
N PRO A 19 -13.69 3.42 -10.76
CA PRO A 19 -13.45 3.25 -12.21
C PRO A 19 -12.86 1.90 -12.62
N PHE A 20 -12.37 1.11 -11.69
CA PHE A 20 -11.82 -0.22 -11.88
C PHE A 20 -12.02 -1.05 -10.61
N PRO A 21 -11.84 -2.37 -10.63
CA PRO A 21 -12.01 -3.19 -9.45
C PRO A 21 -11.14 -2.71 -8.28
N HIS A 22 -11.78 -2.29 -7.20
CA HIS A 22 -11.14 -1.88 -5.95
C HIS A 22 -12.12 -2.05 -4.78
N ILE A 23 -11.60 -2.03 -3.57
CA ILE A 23 -12.41 -2.05 -2.35
C ILE A 23 -11.66 -1.40 -1.21
N VAL A 24 -12.39 -0.75 -0.31
CA VAL A 24 -11.90 -0.31 1.01
C VAL A 24 -12.54 -1.23 2.03
N ILE A 25 -11.75 -1.75 2.94
CA ILE A 25 -12.21 -2.62 4.04
C ILE A 25 -11.71 -1.97 5.33
N ASP A 26 -12.63 -1.37 6.07
CA ASP A 26 -12.33 -0.80 7.37
C ASP A 26 -12.11 -1.91 8.42
N ASP A 27 -11.40 -1.59 9.48
CA ASP A 27 -11.10 -2.48 10.61
C ASP A 27 -10.47 -3.82 10.18
N PHE A 28 -9.67 -3.77 9.09
CA PHE A 28 -9.12 -4.96 8.46
C PHE A 28 -8.11 -5.72 9.33
N ILE A 29 -7.33 -5.00 10.14
CA ILE A 29 -6.46 -5.57 11.17
C ILE A 29 -6.96 -5.18 12.56
N PRO A 30 -6.67 -5.94 13.62
CA PRO A 30 -7.05 -5.59 14.98
C PRO A 30 -6.59 -4.18 15.37
N GLU A 31 -7.44 -3.43 16.06
CA GLU A 31 -7.18 -2.04 16.44
C GLU A 31 -5.89 -1.88 17.25
N ASP A 32 -5.64 -2.79 18.18
CA ASP A 32 -4.41 -2.80 18.98
C ASP A 32 -3.16 -2.98 18.13
N LEU A 33 -3.21 -3.81 17.08
CA LEU A 33 -2.11 -3.98 16.12
C LEU A 33 -1.95 -2.73 15.25
N ALA A 34 -3.04 -2.14 14.78
CA ALA A 34 -3.00 -0.90 14.00
C ALA A 34 -2.34 0.24 14.80
N LEU A 35 -2.72 0.38 16.06
CA LEU A 35 -2.16 1.38 16.97
C LEU A 35 -0.67 1.12 17.26
N GLN A 36 -0.26 -0.13 17.46
CA GLN A 36 1.15 -0.48 17.60
C GLN A 36 1.95 -0.09 16.36
N CYS A 37 1.46 -0.42 15.15
CA CYS A 37 2.10 -0.04 13.90
C CYS A 37 2.23 1.49 13.79
N TYR A 38 1.16 2.23 14.05
CA TYR A 38 1.15 3.68 14.02
C TYR A 38 2.18 4.28 14.99
N ASN A 39 2.24 3.81 16.23
CA ASN A 39 3.17 4.30 17.24
C ASN A 39 4.62 4.03 16.85
N GLN A 40 4.93 2.83 16.36
CA GLN A 40 6.27 2.48 15.89
C GLN A 40 6.70 3.35 14.70
N MET A 41 5.82 3.52 13.71
CA MET A 41 6.08 4.40 12.57
C MET A 41 6.25 5.87 12.99
N SER A 42 5.50 6.33 13.98
CA SER A 42 5.60 7.72 14.48
C SER A 42 6.92 7.99 15.19
N GLN A 43 7.50 6.98 15.83
CA GLN A 43 8.79 7.07 16.53
C GLN A 43 10.01 6.83 15.62
N HIS A 44 9.79 6.25 14.45
CA HIS A 44 10.87 5.98 13.51
C HIS A 44 11.55 7.27 13.04
N GLN A 45 12.88 7.30 13.03
CA GLN A 45 13.67 8.48 12.73
C GLN A 45 14.30 8.45 11.33
N GLU A 46 14.51 7.26 10.77
CA GLU A 46 15.24 7.06 9.52
C GLU A 46 14.33 7.14 8.30
N TRP A 47 13.67 8.28 8.14
CA TRP A 47 12.85 8.56 6.99
C TRP A 47 13.67 9.16 5.86
N MET A 48 13.58 8.59 4.67
CA MET A 48 14.12 9.17 3.45
C MET A 48 13.10 10.12 2.83
N PHE A 49 13.57 11.29 2.39
CA PHE A 49 12.71 12.22 1.65
C PHE A 49 12.64 11.78 0.18
N ASP A 50 11.45 11.53 -0.33
CA ASP A 50 11.23 10.88 -1.63
C ASP A 50 11.77 11.71 -2.82
N SER A 51 11.77 13.04 -2.72
CA SER A 51 12.31 13.92 -3.77
C SER A 51 13.83 13.77 -4.01
N MET A 52 14.54 13.02 -3.15
CA MET A 52 16.00 12.82 -3.27
C MET A 52 16.38 11.54 -4.01
N MET A 53 15.43 10.67 -4.35
CA MET A 53 15.69 9.34 -4.89
C MET A 53 15.73 9.32 -6.42
N GLY A 54 16.54 10.17 -7.06
CA GLY A 54 16.94 9.99 -8.45
C GLY A 54 15.87 10.23 -9.52
N TYR A 55 14.75 10.81 -9.16
CA TYR A 55 13.77 11.27 -10.14
C TYR A 55 14.33 12.41 -10.99
N PRO A 56 14.04 12.46 -12.30
CA PRO A 56 14.36 13.59 -13.14
C PRO A 56 13.88 14.92 -12.53
N GLU A 57 14.55 16.02 -12.83
CA GLU A 57 14.20 17.34 -12.24
C GLU A 57 12.76 17.76 -12.50
N ASP A 58 12.21 17.35 -13.64
CA ASP A 58 10.83 17.59 -14.06
C ASP A 58 9.78 16.75 -13.30
N GLU A 59 10.21 15.65 -12.64
CA GLU A 59 9.31 14.82 -11.83
C GLU A 59 9.39 15.11 -10.32
N ARG A 60 10.35 15.92 -9.86
CA ARG A 60 10.55 16.21 -8.42
C ARG A 60 9.36 16.89 -7.76
N ASP A 61 8.59 17.64 -8.51
CA ASP A 61 7.36 18.30 -8.02
C ASP A 61 6.16 17.33 -7.91
N SER A 62 6.26 16.13 -8.46
CA SER A 62 5.19 15.13 -8.42
C SER A 62 4.95 14.55 -7.02
N GLN A 63 5.92 14.66 -6.12
CA GLN A 63 5.85 14.14 -4.76
C GLN A 63 6.32 15.20 -3.76
N VAL A 64 5.37 15.86 -3.11
CA VAL A 64 5.66 16.94 -2.14
C VAL A 64 5.44 16.42 -0.72
N ASN A 65 6.37 16.73 0.19
CA ASN A 65 6.30 16.39 1.62
C ASN A 65 5.99 14.90 1.90
N LYS A 66 6.40 14.02 1.00
CA LYS A 66 6.32 12.57 1.15
C LYS A 66 7.66 12.03 1.65
N TRP A 67 7.58 11.21 2.66
CA TRP A 67 8.70 10.52 3.28
C TRP A 67 8.45 9.03 3.20
N TRP A 68 9.48 8.24 3.04
CA TRP A 68 9.33 6.80 2.95
C TRP A 68 10.52 6.04 3.55
N THR A 69 10.30 4.78 3.86
CA THR A 69 11.35 3.82 4.21
C THR A 69 11.22 2.67 3.23
N PRO A 70 12.22 2.44 2.36
CA PRO A 70 12.19 1.36 1.37
C PRO A 70 12.32 -0.01 2.03
N PHE A 71 12.06 -1.06 1.27
CA PHE A 71 12.22 -2.45 1.71
C PHE A 71 13.47 -3.12 1.12
N ASP A 72 14.59 -2.40 1.00
CA ASP A 72 15.89 -3.02 0.74
C ASP A 72 16.35 -3.90 1.94
N THR A 73 17.42 -4.67 1.75
CA THR A 73 17.89 -5.62 2.77
C THR A 73 18.22 -4.96 4.12
N ASP A 74 18.86 -3.80 4.09
CA ASP A 74 19.26 -3.11 5.32
C ASP A 74 18.05 -2.51 6.03
N SER A 75 17.12 -1.93 5.26
CA SER A 75 15.87 -1.38 5.79
C SER A 75 14.95 -2.48 6.34
N LYS A 76 14.89 -3.67 5.71
CA LYS A 76 14.14 -4.82 6.25
C LYS A 76 14.60 -5.20 7.64
N ASN A 77 15.91 -5.33 7.86
CA ASN A 77 16.46 -5.65 9.17
C ASN A 77 16.10 -4.59 10.22
N ARG A 78 16.13 -3.32 9.84
CA ARG A 78 15.74 -2.21 10.73
C ARG A 78 14.24 -2.20 11.01
N ILE A 79 13.41 -2.43 10.00
CA ILE A 79 11.95 -2.51 10.19
C ILE A 79 11.60 -3.67 11.14
N GLU A 80 12.24 -4.81 10.98
CA GLU A 80 12.04 -5.96 11.89
C GLU A 80 12.44 -5.63 13.33
N SER A 81 13.59 -4.96 13.52
CA SER A 81 14.09 -4.55 14.83
C SER A 81 13.27 -3.44 15.46
N ASP A 82 13.03 -2.36 14.73
CA ASP A 82 12.52 -1.10 15.27
C ASP A 82 10.99 -1.01 15.19
N MET A 83 10.41 -1.72 14.24
CA MET A 83 8.97 -1.72 13.98
C MET A 83 8.39 -3.13 13.85
N PRO A 84 8.54 -3.99 14.88
CA PRO A 84 8.15 -5.41 14.78
C PRO A 84 6.65 -5.63 14.50
N ALA A 85 5.76 -4.72 14.91
CA ALA A 85 4.34 -4.81 14.57
C ALA A 85 4.10 -4.58 13.07
N VAL A 86 4.79 -3.60 12.48
CA VAL A 86 4.76 -3.34 11.04
C VAL A 86 5.33 -4.53 10.27
N TRP A 87 6.48 -5.06 10.69
CA TRP A 87 7.08 -6.25 10.09
C TRP A 87 6.14 -7.45 10.09
N LYS A 88 5.47 -7.68 11.23
CA LYS A 88 4.46 -8.75 11.34
C LYS A 88 3.30 -8.58 10.35
N CYS A 89 2.82 -7.36 10.12
CA CYS A 89 1.80 -7.08 9.11
C CYS A 89 2.32 -7.39 7.70
N LEU A 90 3.54 -6.97 7.36
CA LEU A 90 4.14 -7.22 6.05
C LEU A 90 4.32 -8.73 5.78
N GLN A 91 4.82 -9.48 6.75
CA GLN A 91 4.91 -10.93 6.65
C GLN A 91 3.54 -11.58 6.45
N TYR A 92 2.53 -11.10 7.18
CA TYR A 92 1.17 -11.60 7.04
C TYR A 92 0.61 -11.35 5.65
N PHE A 93 0.80 -10.16 5.08
CA PHE A 93 0.33 -9.83 3.73
C PHE A 93 1.01 -10.63 2.62
N ASN A 94 2.22 -11.14 2.87
CA ASN A 94 2.92 -12.06 1.98
C ASN A 94 2.65 -13.55 2.29
N SER A 95 1.82 -13.84 3.28
CA SER A 95 1.53 -15.23 3.65
C SER A 95 0.55 -15.91 2.68
N ARG A 96 0.68 -17.23 2.53
CA ARG A 96 -0.25 -18.00 1.68
C ARG A 96 -1.73 -17.84 2.09
N PRO A 97 -2.11 -17.82 3.38
CA PRO A 97 -3.49 -17.54 3.77
C PRO A 97 -4.02 -16.19 3.26
N PHE A 98 -3.19 -15.15 3.27
CA PHE A 98 -3.57 -13.86 2.76
C PHE A 98 -3.68 -13.83 1.23
N LEU A 99 -2.75 -14.45 0.52
CA LEU A 99 -2.83 -14.59 -0.94
C LEU A 99 -4.09 -15.35 -1.36
N LEU A 100 -4.48 -16.41 -0.66
CA LEU A 100 -5.73 -17.12 -0.90
C LEU A 100 -6.97 -16.24 -0.65
N PHE A 101 -6.93 -15.38 0.35
CA PHE A 101 -7.97 -14.36 0.57
C PHE A 101 -8.07 -13.42 -0.65
N LEU A 102 -6.94 -12.90 -1.14
CA LEU A 102 -6.90 -12.04 -2.33
C LEU A 102 -7.39 -12.78 -3.58
N GLU A 103 -6.98 -14.02 -3.79
CA GLU A 103 -7.45 -14.85 -4.91
C GLU A 103 -8.99 -15.03 -4.87
N ASN A 104 -9.55 -15.24 -3.69
CA ASN A 104 -10.99 -15.38 -3.51
C ASN A 104 -11.72 -14.03 -3.71
N LEU A 105 -11.17 -12.94 -3.21
CA LEU A 105 -11.74 -11.60 -3.34
C LEU A 105 -11.74 -11.13 -4.79
N THR A 106 -10.60 -11.22 -5.45
CA THR A 106 -10.38 -10.62 -6.77
C THR A 106 -10.72 -11.53 -7.93
N GLY A 107 -10.71 -12.85 -7.71
CA GLY A 107 -10.81 -13.87 -8.77
C GLY A 107 -9.49 -14.10 -9.53
N ILE A 108 -8.43 -13.34 -9.25
CA ILE A 108 -7.10 -13.56 -9.84
C ILE A 108 -6.50 -14.80 -9.19
N LYS A 109 -6.00 -15.72 -10.00
CA LYS A 109 -5.46 -17.01 -9.54
C LYS A 109 -3.93 -16.99 -9.53
N ASP A 110 -3.37 -17.93 -8.79
CA ASP A 110 -1.93 -18.20 -8.74
C ASP A 110 -1.11 -16.99 -8.31
N LEU A 111 -1.63 -16.22 -7.35
CA LEU A 111 -0.91 -15.12 -6.75
C LEU A 111 0.31 -15.64 -5.99
N ILE A 112 1.44 -15.00 -6.22
CA ILE A 112 2.71 -15.26 -5.53
C ILE A 112 3.07 -14.07 -4.64
N ALA A 113 3.76 -14.37 -3.53
CA ALA A 113 4.27 -13.32 -2.65
C ALA A 113 5.38 -12.52 -3.32
N ASP A 114 5.38 -11.21 -3.15
CA ASP A 114 6.54 -10.38 -3.42
C ASP A 114 7.44 -10.34 -2.19
N VAL A 115 8.39 -11.26 -2.13
CA VAL A 115 9.32 -11.39 -0.99
C VAL A 115 10.30 -10.23 -0.87
N ASP A 116 10.49 -9.48 -1.95
CA ASP A 116 11.38 -8.32 -1.98
C ASP A 116 10.64 -7.02 -1.68
N PHE A 117 9.31 -7.04 -1.71
CA PHE A 117 8.44 -5.86 -1.58
C PHE A 117 8.83 -4.77 -2.58
N GLU A 118 9.16 -5.14 -3.82
CA GLU A 118 9.61 -4.23 -4.85
C GLU A 118 8.59 -3.12 -5.11
N GLY A 119 9.03 -1.86 -5.01
CA GLY A 119 8.15 -0.70 -5.07
C GLY A 119 7.16 -0.56 -3.90
N GLY A 120 7.28 -1.42 -2.90
CA GLY A 120 6.59 -1.29 -1.62
C GLY A 120 7.40 -0.44 -0.65
N GLY A 121 6.74 0.10 0.37
CA GLY A 121 7.40 0.89 1.39
C GLY A 121 6.44 1.37 2.46
N ILE A 122 7.01 1.90 3.53
CA ILE A 122 6.26 2.63 4.54
C ILE A 122 6.31 4.10 4.16
N HIS A 123 5.15 4.72 4.05
CA HIS A 123 5.02 6.10 3.60
C HIS A 123 4.49 7.00 4.71
N LYS A 124 5.01 8.22 4.76
CA LYS A 124 4.55 9.28 5.64
C LYS A 124 4.37 10.57 4.84
N ILE A 125 3.16 11.05 4.74
CA ILE A 125 2.84 12.30 4.08
C ILE A 125 2.54 13.35 5.15
N LYS A 126 3.25 14.47 5.12
CA LYS A 126 3.08 15.58 6.05
C LYS A 126 2.07 16.60 5.50
N ASN A 127 1.73 17.58 6.34
CA ASN A 127 0.85 18.68 5.95
C ASN A 127 1.35 19.38 4.68
N GLY A 128 0.43 19.62 3.73
CA GLY A 128 0.74 20.16 2.41
C GLY A 128 1.39 19.14 1.46
N GLY A 129 1.54 17.88 1.90
CA GLY A 129 2.06 16.83 1.04
C GLY A 129 1.05 16.36 0.01
N ARG A 130 1.56 15.98 -1.15
CA ARG A 130 0.76 15.43 -2.25
C ARG A 130 1.58 14.45 -3.07
N LEU A 131 0.87 13.58 -3.75
CA LEU A 131 1.38 12.72 -4.80
C LEU A 131 0.53 12.99 -6.04
N GLU A 132 1.18 13.38 -7.13
CA GLU A 132 0.50 13.67 -8.38
C GLU A 132 -0.10 12.41 -9.02
N LEU A 133 -1.01 12.61 -9.95
CA LEU A 133 -1.63 11.54 -10.71
C LEU A 133 -0.57 10.72 -11.44
N HIS A 134 -0.53 9.44 -11.17
CA HIS A 134 0.39 8.49 -11.81
C HIS A 134 -0.25 7.10 -11.92
N SER A 135 0.39 6.24 -12.65
CA SER A 135 0.13 4.80 -12.61
C SER A 135 1.37 4.07 -12.12
N ASP A 136 1.18 3.12 -11.24
CA ASP A 136 2.28 2.26 -10.81
C ASP A 136 2.79 1.38 -11.97
N TYR A 137 4.05 0.96 -11.88
CA TYR A 137 4.58 0.00 -12.85
C TYR A 137 3.89 -1.37 -12.70
N ASN A 138 3.74 -2.06 -13.82
CA ASN A 138 3.03 -3.34 -13.87
C ASN A 138 3.96 -4.56 -13.83
N LYS A 139 5.20 -4.44 -14.34
CA LYS A 139 6.16 -5.54 -14.42
C LYS A 139 7.27 -5.36 -13.41
N HIS A 140 7.63 -6.42 -12.70
CA HIS A 140 8.75 -6.40 -11.78
C HIS A 140 10.05 -6.11 -12.54
N PRO A 141 10.92 -5.18 -12.08
CA PRO A 141 12.10 -4.75 -12.84
C PRO A 141 13.10 -5.88 -13.11
N ASN A 142 13.24 -6.81 -12.15
CA ASN A 142 14.28 -7.85 -12.19
C ASN A 142 13.74 -9.28 -12.34
N LYS A 143 12.43 -9.47 -12.43
CA LYS A 143 11.78 -10.78 -12.51
C LYS A 143 10.70 -10.78 -13.57
N ASP A 144 10.47 -11.91 -14.21
CA ASP A 144 9.38 -12.05 -15.21
C ASP A 144 8.03 -12.32 -14.53
N ILE A 145 7.64 -11.40 -13.67
CA ILE A 145 6.37 -11.41 -12.94
C ILE A 145 5.66 -10.04 -13.05
N TRP A 146 4.35 -10.05 -12.86
CA TRP A 146 3.51 -8.88 -13.00
C TRP A 146 2.86 -8.49 -11.67
N ARG A 147 2.87 -7.20 -11.34
CA ARG A 147 2.05 -6.67 -10.26
C ARG A 147 0.58 -6.82 -10.63
N ARG A 148 -0.15 -7.54 -9.83
CA ARG A 148 -1.56 -7.83 -10.07
C ARG A 148 -2.50 -7.07 -9.14
N ILE A 149 -2.03 -6.74 -7.94
CA ILE A 149 -2.82 -6.10 -6.89
C ILE A 149 -1.92 -5.10 -6.18
N ASN A 150 -2.46 -3.93 -5.91
CA ASN A 150 -1.86 -2.97 -4.98
C ASN A 150 -2.64 -3.01 -3.66
N LEU A 151 -1.93 -3.11 -2.55
CA LEU A 151 -2.48 -3.11 -1.20
C LEU A 151 -1.99 -1.87 -0.45
N LEU A 152 -2.91 -1.07 0.02
CA LEU A 152 -2.61 0.10 0.83
C LEU A 152 -3.21 -0.08 2.22
N LEU A 153 -2.39 0.05 3.26
CA LEU A 153 -2.85 0.02 4.66
C LEU A 153 -2.69 1.41 5.27
N TYR A 154 -3.81 2.07 5.54
CA TYR A 154 -3.85 3.37 6.21
C TYR A 154 -3.91 3.16 7.72
N LEU A 155 -2.99 3.79 8.47
CA LEU A 155 -2.80 3.54 9.90
C LEU A 155 -3.03 4.76 10.78
N THR A 156 -3.18 5.97 10.19
CA THR A 156 -3.38 7.17 10.99
C THR A 156 -4.76 7.18 11.65
N PRO A 157 -4.85 7.13 12.98
CA PRO A 157 -6.13 7.09 13.68
C PRO A 157 -6.87 8.43 13.56
N ASN A 158 -8.19 8.39 13.55
CA ASN A 158 -9.06 9.57 13.58
C ASN A 158 -8.75 10.59 12.47
N TRP A 159 -8.36 10.11 11.27
CA TRP A 159 -8.09 10.99 10.14
C TRP A 159 -9.38 11.64 9.65
N ASN A 160 -9.46 12.94 9.75
CA ASN A 160 -10.61 13.75 9.32
C ASN A 160 -10.18 14.97 8.49
N TYR A 161 -9.01 14.91 7.86
CA TYR A 161 -8.45 15.94 7.00
C TYR A 161 -8.52 15.51 5.52
N ASN A 162 -8.10 16.40 4.62
CA ASN A 162 -7.95 16.11 3.19
C ASN A 162 -6.78 15.13 2.91
N GLY A 163 -6.54 14.81 1.65
CA GLY A 163 -5.47 13.91 1.22
C GLY A 163 -5.97 12.50 0.97
N HIS A 164 -7.21 12.38 0.52
CA HIS A 164 -7.79 11.11 0.08
C HIS A 164 -7.10 10.58 -1.17
N LEU A 165 -7.16 9.27 -1.37
CA LEU A 165 -6.75 8.64 -2.62
C LEU A 165 -7.83 8.90 -3.68
N ASP A 166 -7.46 9.61 -4.72
CA ASP A 166 -8.32 9.87 -5.87
C ASP A 166 -8.11 8.82 -6.95
N LEU A 167 -9.17 8.24 -7.44
CA LEU A 167 -9.14 7.26 -8.52
C LEU A 167 -9.67 7.87 -9.82
N TYR A 168 -8.97 7.63 -10.93
CA TYR A 168 -9.28 8.20 -12.24
C TYR A 168 -9.44 7.12 -13.30
N GLU A 169 -10.33 7.35 -14.25
CA GLU A 169 -10.30 6.65 -15.53
C GLU A 169 -9.20 7.21 -16.41
N LYS A 170 -8.58 6.36 -17.20
CA LYS A 170 -7.47 6.76 -18.05
C LYS A 170 -7.93 7.64 -19.22
N GLU A 171 -9.06 7.31 -19.84
CA GLU A 171 -9.57 8.01 -21.02
C GLU A 171 -11.12 8.07 -21.02
N PRO A 172 -11.72 9.28 -20.99
CA PRO A 172 -11.10 10.55 -20.68
C PRO A 172 -10.58 10.58 -19.24
N LEU A 173 -9.59 11.41 -18.97
CA LEU A 173 -9.04 11.53 -17.59
C LEU A 173 -10.11 12.21 -16.70
N VAL A 174 -10.91 11.39 -16.05
CA VAL A 174 -12.00 11.84 -15.18
C VAL A 174 -11.79 11.31 -13.78
N LYS A 175 -11.82 12.21 -12.80
CA LYS A 175 -11.85 11.82 -11.39
C LYS A 175 -13.20 11.17 -11.09
N VAL A 176 -13.16 9.93 -10.63
CA VAL A 176 -14.38 9.17 -10.36
C VAL A 176 -14.62 9.02 -8.87
N LYS A 177 -13.56 9.01 -8.07
CA LYS A 177 -13.66 8.81 -6.62
C LYS A 177 -12.53 9.51 -5.85
N SER A 178 -12.86 10.03 -4.69
CA SER A 178 -11.93 10.48 -3.64
C SER A 178 -12.12 9.64 -2.38
#